data_27178a6d4d92595f27496c344ad1e44f
#
_entry.id   27178a6d4d92595f27496c344ad1e44f
#
_cell.length_a   1.000
_cell.length_b   1.000
_cell.length_c   1.000
_cell.angle_alpha   90.00
_cell.angle_beta   90.00
_cell.angle_gamma   90.00
#
_symmetry.space_group_name_H-M   'P 1'
#
loop_
_entity.id
_entity.type
_entity.pdbx_description
1 polymer ?
#
loop_
_entity_poly.entity_id
_entity_poly.type
_entity_poly.pdbx_seq_one_letter_code
_entity_poly.pdbx_strand_id
1 'polypeptide(L)'
;MKNFFYSFVFFLFLNFNLLISAEIVIDQNEWPCKLHHLEPPKQTDYWPGKEINLDSKWKNDGDVRDLVDYITNHANSIDQGKKAINDFSNKFNDKNIKEKKLDLVFSGIFQEMSLYLSFAKHGVFQFITRIELLEEELIKQNLKNKKLEKRNIGRSKKGWILEIADDAEEEAEFQCNRMDFLEKKAKTLTKQLIINL
;
A
#
# COMPACT_ATOMS: atom_id res chain seq x y z
N MET A 1 50.96 1.24 -8.70
CA MET A 1 49.78 0.37 -8.88
C MET A 1 48.65 0.55 -7.84
N LYS A 2 48.87 1.20 -6.67
CA LYS A 2 47.79 1.42 -5.68
C LYS A 2 46.78 2.50 -6.02
N ASN A 3 47.13 3.51 -6.82
CA ASN A 3 46.25 4.65 -7.12
C ASN A 3 45.22 4.38 -8.24
N PHE A 4 45.40 3.28 -9.02
CA PHE A 4 44.48 2.93 -10.10
C PHE A 4 43.22 2.22 -9.60
N PHE A 5 43.34 1.53 -8.47
CA PHE A 5 42.27 0.76 -7.85
C PHE A 5 41.19 1.66 -7.20
N TYR A 6 41.60 2.79 -6.61
CA TYR A 6 40.67 3.76 -5.99
C TYR A 6 39.83 4.53 -7.01
N SER A 7 40.37 4.80 -8.20
CA SER A 7 39.64 5.50 -9.27
C SER A 7 38.54 4.62 -9.88
N PHE A 8 38.78 3.31 -9.97
CA PHE A 8 37.81 2.38 -10.53
C PHE A 8 36.63 2.10 -9.59
N VAL A 9 36.87 2.03 -8.28
CA VAL A 9 35.83 1.84 -7.27
C VAL A 9 34.94 3.09 -7.16
N PHE A 10 35.52 4.28 -7.28
CA PHE A 10 34.74 5.53 -7.24
C PHE A 10 33.82 5.69 -8.46
N PHE A 11 34.21 5.19 -9.63
CA PHE A 11 33.39 5.24 -10.85
C PHE A 11 32.21 4.24 -10.78
N LEU A 12 32.34 3.13 -10.06
CA LEU A 12 31.27 2.15 -9.85
C LEU A 12 30.15 2.69 -8.93
N PHE A 13 30.49 3.56 -7.96
CA PHE A 13 29.49 4.16 -7.07
C PHE A 13 28.70 5.31 -7.69
N LEU A 14 29.22 5.97 -8.74
CA LEU A 14 28.52 7.07 -9.42
C LEU A 14 27.41 6.59 -10.37
N ASN A 15 27.41 5.33 -10.79
CA ASN A 15 26.39 4.79 -11.70
C ASN A 15 25.18 4.15 -10.98
N PHE A 16 25.19 4.09 -9.64
CA PHE A 16 24.10 3.44 -8.90
C PHE A 16 22.93 4.38 -8.55
N ASN A 17 23.02 5.68 -8.89
CA ASN A 17 21.99 6.66 -8.54
C ASN A 17 21.00 6.97 -9.68
N LEU A 18 21.02 6.22 -10.78
CA LEU A 18 20.00 6.30 -11.83
C LEU A 18 19.06 5.08 -11.79
N LEU A 19 18.55 4.75 -10.61
CA LEU A 19 17.24 4.12 -10.52
C LEU A 19 16.23 5.24 -10.86
N ILE A 20 16.07 5.48 -12.16
CA ILE A 20 14.91 6.19 -12.69
C ILE A 20 13.72 5.40 -12.16
N SER A 21 13.04 5.97 -11.18
CA SER A 21 11.69 5.59 -10.82
C SER A 21 10.88 5.80 -12.08
N ALA A 22 10.77 4.80 -12.93
CA ALA A 22 9.82 4.81 -14.01
C ALA A 22 8.46 4.94 -13.32
N GLU A 23 7.88 6.13 -13.37
CA GLU A 23 6.53 6.37 -12.93
C GLU A 23 5.66 5.53 -13.87
N ILE A 24 5.16 4.41 -13.37
CA ILE A 24 4.27 3.53 -14.11
C ILE A 24 2.99 4.35 -14.30
N VAL A 25 2.83 4.94 -15.48
CA VAL A 25 1.60 5.63 -15.88
C VAL A 25 0.63 4.55 -16.32
N ILE A 26 -0.23 4.12 -15.40
CA ILE A 26 -1.34 3.23 -15.74
C ILE A 26 -2.48 4.07 -16.31
N ASP A 27 -3.07 3.61 -17.41
CA ASP A 27 -4.33 4.14 -17.87
C ASP A 27 -5.37 3.96 -16.77
N GLN A 28 -6.08 5.05 -16.42
CA GLN A 28 -7.13 5.02 -15.40
C GLN A 28 -8.25 4.02 -15.75
N ASN A 29 -8.42 3.69 -17.04
CA ASN A 29 -9.39 2.71 -17.51
C ASN A 29 -8.96 1.26 -17.20
N GLU A 30 -7.68 1.02 -16.97
CA GLU A 30 -7.12 -0.30 -16.64
C GLU A 30 -7.00 -0.52 -15.13
N TRP A 31 -7.27 0.52 -14.33
CA TRP A 31 -7.23 0.42 -12.87
C TRP A 31 -8.46 -0.31 -12.33
N PRO A 32 -8.32 -1.50 -11.74
CA PRO A 32 -9.47 -2.34 -11.34
C PRO A 32 -10.14 -1.87 -10.05
N CYS A 33 -9.45 -1.03 -9.26
CA CYS A 33 -9.98 -0.55 -7.99
C CYS A 33 -10.67 0.82 -8.15
N LYS A 34 -11.15 1.39 -7.03
CA LYS A 34 -11.69 2.75 -7.03
C LYS A 34 -10.63 3.78 -7.41
N LEU A 35 -10.96 4.69 -8.31
CA LEU A 35 -10.01 5.68 -8.84
C LEU A 35 -9.33 6.53 -7.76
N HIS A 36 -10.05 6.85 -6.67
CA HIS A 36 -9.46 7.64 -5.59
C HIS A 36 -8.28 6.94 -4.87
N HIS A 37 -8.16 5.61 -5.00
CA HIS A 37 -6.99 4.89 -4.48
C HIS A 37 -5.70 5.16 -5.28
N LEU A 38 -5.80 5.75 -6.47
CA LEU A 38 -4.63 6.19 -7.23
C LEU A 38 -3.94 7.39 -6.58
N GLU A 39 -4.70 8.24 -5.89
CA GLU A 39 -4.16 9.38 -5.17
C GLU A 39 -3.61 8.96 -3.79
N PRO A 40 -2.59 9.65 -3.28
CA PRO A 40 -2.20 9.49 -1.89
C PRO A 40 -3.32 10.00 -0.96
N PRO A 41 -3.55 9.34 0.19
CA PRO A 41 -4.55 9.78 1.15
C PRO A 41 -4.22 11.19 1.66
N LYS A 42 -5.24 12.05 1.78
CA LYS A 42 -5.10 13.40 2.35
C LYS A 42 -5.52 13.39 3.81
N GLN A 43 -4.78 14.09 4.66
CA GLN A 43 -5.11 14.19 6.08
C GLN A 43 -6.55 14.65 6.31
N THR A 44 -7.03 15.61 5.53
CA THR A 44 -8.38 16.17 5.61
C THR A 44 -9.50 15.16 5.42
N ASP A 45 -9.22 14.04 4.72
CA ASP A 45 -10.21 12.98 4.47
C ASP A 45 -10.48 12.16 5.75
N TYR A 46 -9.57 12.22 6.71
CA TYR A 46 -9.60 11.45 7.95
C TYR A 46 -9.75 12.32 9.20
N TRP A 47 -9.21 13.53 9.18
CA TRP A 47 -9.17 14.45 10.31
C TRP A 47 -9.70 15.83 9.92
N PRO A 48 -11.01 16.06 10.07
CA PRO A 48 -11.60 17.37 9.85
C PRO A 48 -11.25 18.28 11.03
N GLY A 49 -10.40 19.25 10.85
CA GLY A 49 -10.02 20.19 11.91
C GLY A 49 -8.66 20.84 11.64
N LYS A 50 -7.93 21.11 12.72
CA LYS A 50 -6.57 21.68 12.61
C LYS A 50 -5.65 20.68 11.88
N GLU A 51 -4.75 21.22 11.10
CA GLU A 51 -3.67 20.44 10.52
C GLU A 51 -2.78 19.87 11.63
N ILE A 52 -2.51 18.57 11.56
CA ILE A 52 -1.64 17.87 12.51
C ILE A 52 -0.28 17.66 11.84
N ASN A 53 0.79 17.94 12.59
CA ASN A 53 2.13 17.64 12.13
C ASN A 53 2.33 16.14 12.02
N LEU A 54 2.31 15.63 10.78
CA LEU A 54 2.51 14.20 10.49
C LEU A 54 3.96 13.75 10.70
N ASP A 55 4.93 14.67 10.72
CA ASP A 55 6.33 14.36 11.06
C ASP A 55 6.53 14.12 12.56
N SER A 56 5.43 14.14 13.31
CA SER A 56 5.46 13.92 14.76
C SER A 56 6.13 12.58 15.09
N LYS A 57 7.00 12.60 16.09
CA LYS A 57 7.75 11.41 16.53
C LYS A 57 6.89 10.53 17.44
N TRP A 58 5.70 10.15 16.98
CA TRP A 58 4.77 9.33 17.74
C TRP A 58 5.39 8.00 18.22
N LYS A 59 6.35 7.44 17.46
CA LYS A 59 7.09 6.22 17.83
C LYS A 59 7.96 6.39 19.08
N ASN A 60 8.29 7.62 19.46
CA ASN A 60 9.06 7.92 20.66
C ASN A 60 8.21 7.88 21.95
N ASP A 61 6.88 7.94 21.81
CA ASP A 61 5.94 7.83 22.92
C ASP A 61 5.48 6.37 23.05
N GLY A 62 5.95 5.66 24.08
CA GLY A 62 5.71 4.23 24.23
C GLY A 62 4.22 3.87 24.25
N ASP A 63 3.41 4.61 25.04
CA ASP A 63 1.97 4.32 25.13
C ASP A 63 1.23 4.58 23.82
N VAL A 64 1.62 5.64 23.11
CA VAL A 64 1.06 5.97 21.78
C VAL A 64 1.44 4.92 20.76
N ARG A 65 2.73 4.54 20.72
CA ARG A 65 3.24 3.53 19.81
C ARG A 65 2.50 2.20 20.02
N ASP A 66 2.42 1.74 21.25
CA ASP A 66 1.80 0.44 21.57
C ASP A 66 0.30 0.45 21.18
N LEU A 67 -0.40 1.59 21.36
CA LEU A 67 -1.77 1.74 20.89
C LEU A 67 -1.84 1.73 19.37
N VAL A 68 -1.02 2.52 18.67
CA VAL A 68 -1.02 2.59 17.20
C VAL A 68 -0.74 1.21 16.61
N ASP A 69 0.31 0.52 17.09
CA ASP A 69 0.66 -0.83 16.62
C ASP A 69 -0.50 -1.81 16.83
N TYR A 70 -1.22 -1.71 17.96
CA TYR A 70 -2.37 -2.55 18.22
C TYR A 70 -3.53 -2.27 17.27
N ILE A 71 -3.94 -0.98 17.15
CA ILE A 71 -5.14 -0.63 16.38
C ILE A 71 -4.96 -0.68 14.86
N THR A 72 -3.72 -0.52 14.37
CA THR A 72 -3.41 -0.64 12.93
C THR A 72 -3.18 -2.08 12.50
N ASN A 73 -2.88 -2.98 13.43
CA ASN A 73 -2.73 -4.39 13.13
C ASN A 73 -4.01 -4.95 12.47
N HIS A 74 -3.86 -5.61 11.32
CA HIS A 74 -4.97 -6.17 10.55
C HIS A 74 -5.70 -7.33 11.27
N ALA A 75 -5.04 -8.03 12.21
CA ALA A 75 -5.65 -9.08 13.01
C ALA A 75 -6.67 -8.54 14.03
N ASN A 76 -6.58 -7.27 14.40
CA ASN A 76 -7.49 -6.65 15.36
C ASN A 76 -8.69 -6.01 14.65
N SER A 77 -9.90 -6.30 15.15
CA SER A 77 -11.12 -5.73 14.59
C SER A 77 -11.23 -4.22 14.83
N ILE A 78 -12.07 -3.56 14.05
CA ILE A 78 -12.37 -2.13 14.22
C ILE A 78 -12.94 -1.86 15.62
N ASP A 79 -13.79 -2.73 16.15
CA ASP A 79 -14.41 -2.54 17.48
C ASP A 79 -13.40 -2.72 18.62
N GLN A 80 -12.44 -3.64 18.47
CA GLN A 80 -11.31 -3.74 19.39
C GLN A 80 -10.47 -2.48 19.37
N GLY A 81 -10.23 -1.91 18.17
CA GLY A 81 -9.52 -0.64 18.02
C GLY A 81 -10.24 0.53 18.69
N LYS A 82 -11.55 0.66 18.48
CA LYS A 82 -12.35 1.69 19.17
C LYS A 82 -12.28 1.59 20.69
N LYS A 83 -12.42 0.35 21.21
CA LYS A 83 -12.31 0.10 22.64
C LYS A 83 -10.94 0.52 23.17
N ALA A 84 -9.87 0.12 22.49
CA ALA A 84 -8.50 0.48 22.89
C ALA A 84 -8.27 2.00 22.89
N ILE A 85 -8.82 2.74 21.92
CA ILE A 85 -8.80 4.21 21.89
C ILE A 85 -9.53 4.80 23.10
N ASN A 86 -10.72 4.30 23.46
CA ASN A 86 -11.46 4.76 24.60
C ASN A 86 -10.69 4.50 25.92
N ASP A 87 -10.18 3.28 26.08
CA ASP A 87 -9.41 2.90 27.26
C ASP A 87 -8.14 3.76 27.40
N PHE A 88 -7.49 4.07 26.28
CA PHE A 88 -6.33 4.96 26.24
C PHE A 88 -6.70 6.39 26.63
N SER A 89 -7.75 6.95 26.04
CA SER A 89 -8.23 8.31 26.30
C SER A 89 -8.60 8.52 27.77
N ASN A 90 -9.20 7.51 28.40
CA ASN A 90 -9.63 7.56 29.80
C ASN A 90 -8.47 7.55 30.83
N LYS A 91 -7.23 7.28 30.37
CA LYS A 91 -6.05 7.41 31.25
C LYS A 91 -5.69 8.86 31.58
N PHE A 92 -6.17 9.83 30.79
CA PHE A 92 -5.77 11.22 30.88
C PHE A 92 -6.91 12.10 31.40
N ASN A 93 -6.74 12.67 32.60
CA ASN A 93 -7.67 13.64 33.17
C ASN A 93 -7.42 15.07 32.67
N ASP A 94 -6.17 15.39 32.31
CA ASP A 94 -5.80 16.69 31.73
C ASP A 94 -6.17 16.74 30.27
N LYS A 95 -7.04 17.67 29.88
CA LYS A 95 -7.53 17.83 28.50
C LYS A 95 -6.41 18.14 27.52
N ASN A 96 -5.43 18.96 27.90
CA ASN A 96 -4.34 19.34 26.99
C ASN A 96 -3.39 18.17 26.74
N ILE A 97 -3.11 17.36 27.77
CA ILE A 97 -2.31 16.15 27.64
C ILE A 97 -3.04 15.15 26.76
N LYS A 98 -4.33 14.93 27.00
CA LYS A 98 -5.18 14.03 26.22
C LYS A 98 -5.17 14.42 24.75
N GLU A 99 -5.44 15.69 24.43
CA GLU A 99 -5.45 16.20 23.05
C GLU A 99 -4.11 15.93 22.35
N LYS A 100 -2.99 16.29 22.99
CA LYS A 100 -1.66 16.04 22.43
C LYS A 100 -1.40 14.55 22.16
N LYS A 101 -1.81 13.67 23.07
CA LYS A 101 -1.66 12.22 22.90
C LYS A 101 -2.52 11.69 21.77
N LEU A 102 -3.78 12.16 21.64
CA LEU A 102 -4.67 11.75 20.54
C LEU A 102 -4.20 12.29 19.18
N ASP A 103 -3.61 13.49 19.12
CA ASP A 103 -2.96 14.02 17.91
C ASP A 103 -1.80 13.12 17.47
N LEU A 104 -0.98 12.62 18.40
CA LEU A 104 0.09 11.67 18.11
C LEU A 104 -0.46 10.31 17.63
N VAL A 105 -1.53 9.81 18.26
CA VAL A 105 -2.19 8.57 17.82
C VAL A 105 -2.72 8.73 16.39
N PHE A 106 -3.38 9.87 16.09
CA PHE A 106 -3.83 10.15 14.73
C PHE A 106 -2.68 10.13 13.72
N SER A 107 -1.58 10.85 14.03
CA SER A 107 -0.39 10.84 13.16
C SER A 107 0.12 9.44 12.90
N GLY A 108 0.17 8.59 13.93
CA GLY A 108 0.56 7.18 13.80
C GLY A 108 -0.40 6.38 12.91
N ILE A 109 -1.71 6.47 13.15
CA ILE A 109 -2.72 5.79 12.30
C ILE A 109 -2.57 6.22 10.85
N PHE A 110 -2.46 7.53 10.60
CA PHE A 110 -2.38 8.05 9.24
C PHE A 110 -1.13 7.57 8.51
N GLN A 111 0.04 7.60 9.18
CA GLN A 111 1.29 7.12 8.59
C GLN A 111 1.27 5.62 8.29
N GLU A 112 0.88 4.79 9.27
CA GLU A 112 0.84 3.33 9.09
C GLU A 112 -0.19 2.91 8.02
N MET A 113 -1.39 3.50 8.04
CA MET A 113 -2.42 3.19 7.04
C MET A 113 -2.04 3.69 5.65
N SER A 114 -1.40 4.86 5.53
CA SER A 114 -0.87 5.36 4.25
C SER A 114 0.19 4.43 3.67
N LEU A 115 1.05 3.89 4.53
CA LEU A 115 2.06 2.91 4.14
C LEU A 115 1.42 1.61 3.64
N TYR A 116 0.43 1.07 4.37
CA TYR A 116 -0.28 -0.14 3.96
C TYR A 116 -1.07 0.05 2.66
N LEU A 117 -1.72 1.22 2.48
CA LEU A 117 -2.39 1.56 1.23
C LEU A 117 -1.40 1.63 0.06
N SER A 118 -0.21 2.20 0.28
CA SER A 118 0.85 2.24 -0.73
C SER A 118 1.32 0.84 -1.13
N PHE A 119 1.50 -0.07 -0.17
CA PHE A 119 1.86 -1.46 -0.46
C PHE A 119 0.77 -2.20 -1.22
N ALA A 120 -0.50 -2.05 -0.82
CA ALA A 120 -1.61 -2.68 -1.51
C ALA A 120 -1.73 -2.16 -2.96
N LYS A 121 -1.63 -0.84 -3.15
CA LYS A 121 -1.60 -0.20 -4.46
C LYS A 121 -0.47 -0.74 -5.34
N HIS A 122 0.75 -0.85 -4.78
CA HIS A 122 1.89 -1.42 -5.51
C HIS A 122 1.63 -2.88 -5.90
N GLY A 123 0.99 -3.66 -5.03
CA GLY A 123 0.56 -5.03 -5.34
C GLY A 123 -0.36 -5.07 -6.56
N VAL A 124 -1.40 -4.22 -6.60
CA VAL A 124 -2.30 -4.12 -7.77
C VAL A 124 -1.52 -3.83 -9.04
N PHE A 125 -0.59 -2.87 -9.02
CA PHE A 125 0.25 -2.56 -10.17
C PHE A 125 1.06 -3.75 -10.67
N GLN A 126 1.63 -4.52 -9.77
CA GLN A 126 2.38 -5.73 -10.14
C GLN A 126 1.49 -6.77 -10.82
N PHE A 127 0.26 -6.95 -10.35
CA PHE A 127 -0.68 -7.92 -10.94
C PHE A 127 -1.18 -7.46 -12.30
N ILE A 128 -1.54 -6.17 -12.48
CA ILE A 128 -1.91 -5.62 -13.80
C ILE A 128 -0.77 -5.83 -14.81
N THR A 129 0.44 -5.41 -14.47
CA THR A 129 1.61 -5.61 -15.35
C THR A 129 1.83 -7.09 -15.71
N ARG A 130 1.58 -7.99 -14.74
CA ARG A 130 1.67 -9.42 -15.00
C ARG A 130 0.61 -9.90 -15.99
N ILE A 131 -0.64 -9.43 -15.86
CA ILE A 131 -1.74 -9.75 -16.78
C ILE A 131 -1.39 -9.28 -18.20
N GLU A 132 -0.94 -8.04 -18.38
CA GLU A 132 -0.53 -7.47 -19.66
C GLU A 132 0.57 -8.32 -20.34
N LEU A 133 1.60 -8.71 -19.59
CA LEU A 133 2.68 -9.57 -20.11
C LEU A 133 2.17 -10.96 -20.53
N LEU A 134 1.21 -11.53 -19.81
CA LEU A 134 0.60 -12.81 -20.13
C LEU A 134 -0.27 -12.70 -21.39
N GLU A 135 -1.04 -11.63 -21.54
CA GLU A 135 -1.83 -11.35 -22.74
C GLU A 135 -0.94 -11.18 -23.99
N GLU A 136 0.16 -10.42 -23.88
CA GLU A 136 1.13 -10.32 -24.98
C GLU A 136 1.70 -11.68 -25.38
N GLU A 137 2.01 -12.54 -24.41
CA GLU A 137 2.53 -13.88 -24.69
C GLU A 137 1.46 -14.76 -25.38
N LEU A 138 0.18 -14.65 -24.99
CA LEU A 138 -0.93 -15.31 -25.65
C LEU A 138 -1.09 -14.87 -27.09
N ILE A 139 -1.00 -13.56 -27.36
CA ILE A 139 -1.05 -13.00 -28.71
C ILE A 139 0.10 -13.54 -29.55
N LYS A 140 1.33 -13.51 -29.04
CA LYS A 140 2.52 -14.05 -29.72
C LYS A 140 2.36 -15.54 -30.04
N GLN A 141 1.77 -16.32 -29.14
CA GLN A 141 1.53 -17.76 -29.37
C GLN A 141 0.42 -18.00 -30.39
N ASN A 142 -0.68 -17.26 -30.35
CA ASN A 142 -1.74 -17.37 -31.35
C ASN A 142 -1.25 -17.04 -32.77
N LEU A 143 -0.36 -16.05 -32.89
CA LEU A 143 0.28 -15.74 -34.17
C LEU A 143 1.24 -16.84 -34.64
N LYS A 144 1.99 -17.49 -33.74
CA LYS A 144 2.84 -18.63 -34.04
C LYS A 144 2.01 -19.87 -34.40
N ASN A 145 0.92 -20.13 -33.71
CA ASN A 145 0.05 -21.30 -33.93
C ASN A 145 -0.69 -21.23 -35.29
N LYS A 146 -1.08 -20.03 -35.75
CA LYS A 146 -1.55 -19.87 -37.15
C LYS A 146 -0.55 -20.31 -38.18
N LYS A 147 0.78 -20.29 -37.88
CA LYS A 147 1.84 -20.83 -38.76
C LYS A 147 2.15 -22.31 -38.50
N LEU A 148 1.67 -22.89 -37.37
CA LEU A 148 2.06 -24.23 -36.88
C LEU A 148 0.86 -25.16 -36.67
N GLU A 149 -0.27 -24.94 -37.34
CA GLU A 149 -1.52 -25.74 -37.20
C GLU A 149 -1.37 -27.28 -37.39
N LYS A 150 -0.14 -27.79 -37.43
CA LYS A 150 0.19 -29.21 -37.58
C LYS A 150 0.78 -29.90 -36.36
N ARG A 151 0.93 -29.28 -35.20
CA ARG A 151 1.49 -29.94 -34.00
C ARG A 151 0.72 -29.61 -32.71
N ASN A 152 0.18 -30.67 -32.10
CA ASN A 152 -0.63 -30.70 -30.86
C ASN A 152 0.04 -30.15 -29.55
N ILE A 153 1.02 -29.25 -29.64
CA ILE A 153 1.83 -28.80 -28.48
C ILE A 153 1.26 -27.56 -27.80
N GLY A 154 0.25 -26.89 -28.42
CA GLY A 154 -0.18 -25.56 -27.96
C GLY A 154 -1.22 -25.51 -26.84
N ARG A 155 -1.94 -26.61 -26.56
CA ARG A 155 -3.09 -26.56 -25.62
C ARG A 155 -2.68 -26.46 -24.14
N SER A 156 -1.63 -27.12 -23.71
CA SER A 156 -1.23 -27.11 -22.28
C SER A 156 -0.61 -25.78 -21.86
N LYS A 157 0.21 -25.16 -22.73
CA LYS A 157 0.84 -23.86 -22.42
C LYS A 157 -0.18 -22.72 -22.41
N LYS A 158 -1.14 -22.70 -23.33
CA LYS A 158 -2.24 -21.72 -23.35
C LYS A 158 -3.12 -21.83 -22.12
N GLY A 159 -3.49 -23.05 -21.72
CA GLY A 159 -4.29 -23.26 -20.52
C GLY A 159 -3.59 -22.76 -19.26
N TRP A 160 -2.31 -23.06 -19.12
CA TRP A 160 -1.50 -22.59 -18.00
C TRP A 160 -1.37 -21.05 -17.95
N ILE A 161 -1.20 -20.36 -19.08
CA ILE A 161 -1.14 -18.89 -19.12
C ILE A 161 -2.47 -18.27 -18.69
N LEU A 162 -3.61 -18.84 -19.14
CA LEU A 162 -4.94 -18.37 -18.73
C LEU A 162 -5.15 -18.55 -17.23
N GLU A 163 -4.80 -19.70 -16.67
CA GLU A 163 -4.89 -19.97 -15.24
C GLU A 163 -4.07 -18.94 -14.42
N ILE A 164 -2.84 -18.62 -14.84
CA ILE A 164 -2.04 -17.60 -14.16
C ILE A 164 -2.63 -16.20 -14.30
N ALA A 165 -3.28 -15.88 -15.42
CA ALA A 165 -3.93 -14.59 -15.60
C ALA A 165 -5.14 -14.46 -14.68
N ASP A 166 -5.98 -15.50 -14.61
CA ASP A 166 -7.13 -15.56 -13.69
C ASP A 166 -6.68 -15.41 -12.22
N ASP A 167 -5.63 -16.12 -11.79
CA ASP A 167 -5.04 -15.98 -10.45
C ASP A 167 -4.56 -14.55 -10.18
N ALA A 168 -3.99 -13.88 -11.19
CA ALA A 168 -3.51 -12.51 -11.05
C ALA A 168 -4.66 -11.50 -10.93
N GLU A 169 -5.77 -11.73 -11.65
CA GLU A 169 -7.00 -10.90 -11.52
C GLU A 169 -7.62 -11.04 -10.12
N GLU A 170 -7.74 -12.27 -9.62
CA GLU A 170 -8.25 -12.53 -8.26
C GLU A 170 -7.39 -11.84 -7.19
N GLU A 171 -6.07 -11.89 -7.33
CA GLU A 171 -5.17 -11.24 -6.39
C GLU A 171 -5.24 -9.70 -6.49
N ALA A 172 -5.41 -9.14 -7.68
CA ALA A 172 -5.63 -7.71 -7.86
C ALA A 172 -6.93 -7.26 -7.16
N GLU A 173 -8.02 -8.02 -7.33
CA GLU A 173 -9.29 -7.77 -6.65
C GLU A 173 -9.14 -7.87 -5.12
N PHE A 174 -8.41 -8.86 -4.63
CA PHE A 174 -8.11 -9.00 -3.21
C PHE A 174 -7.39 -7.74 -2.65
N GLN A 175 -6.40 -7.21 -3.38
CA GLN A 175 -5.71 -5.98 -2.97
C GLN A 175 -6.64 -4.76 -3.01
N CYS A 176 -7.56 -4.67 -3.98
CA CYS A 176 -8.60 -3.62 -4.01
C CYS A 176 -9.48 -3.66 -2.77
N ASN A 177 -9.99 -4.83 -2.42
CA ASN A 177 -10.82 -5.05 -1.22
C ASN A 177 -10.05 -4.72 0.07
N ARG A 178 -8.76 -5.03 0.09
CA ARG A 178 -7.87 -4.68 1.19
C ARG A 178 -7.71 -3.16 1.35
N MET A 179 -7.55 -2.42 0.26
CA MET A 179 -7.49 -0.95 0.32
C MET A 179 -8.78 -0.35 0.86
N ASP A 180 -9.95 -0.81 0.40
CA ASP A 180 -11.25 -0.41 0.92
C ASP A 180 -11.39 -0.66 2.42
N PHE A 181 -10.95 -1.83 2.87
CA PHE A 181 -10.97 -2.18 4.30
C PHE A 181 -10.06 -1.26 5.13
N LEU A 182 -8.82 -1.02 4.67
CA LEU A 182 -7.86 -0.17 5.36
C LEU A 182 -8.37 1.27 5.47
N GLU A 183 -8.92 1.80 4.38
CA GLU A 183 -9.52 3.14 4.37
C GLU A 183 -10.69 3.25 5.35
N LYS A 184 -11.61 2.29 5.32
CA LYS A 184 -12.74 2.22 6.25
C LYS A 184 -12.27 2.13 7.70
N LYS A 185 -11.25 1.31 7.96
CA LYS A 185 -10.67 1.13 9.30
C LYS A 185 -10.05 2.46 9.78
N ALA A 186 -9.21 3.10 8.96
CA ALA A 186 -8.59 4.37 9.29
C ALA A 186 -9.65 5.44 9.60
N LYS A 187 -10.64 5.66 8.71
CA LYS A 187 -11.73 6.62 8.91
C LYS A 187 -12.53 6.36 10.19
N THR A 188 -12.76 5.09 10.51
CA THR A 188 -13.54 4.74 11.70
C THR A 188 -12.75 4.96 12.99
N LEU A 189 -11.46 4.60 13.01
CA LEU A 189 -10.60 4.80 14.17
C LEU A 189 -10.32 6.28 14.41
N THR A 190 -10.09 7.07 13.37
CA THR A 190 -9.89 8.52 13.51
C THR A 190 -11.16 9.23 13.98
N LYS A 191 -12.34 8.80 13.50
CA LYS A 191 -13.61 9.28 14.05
C LYS A 191 -13.74 8.99 15.54
N GLN A 192 -13.28 7.82 16.01
CA GLN A 192 -13.29 7.49 17.43
C GLN A 192 -12.34 8.37 18.24
N LEU A 193 -11.17 8.75 17.68
CA LEU A 193 -10.28 9.73 18.33
C LEU A 193 -10.98 11.08 18.52
N ILE A 194 -11.66 11.59 17.47
CA ILE A 194 -12.38 12.87 17.51
C ILE A 194 -13.46 12.87 18.60
N ILE A 195 -14.20 11.77 18.77
CA ILE A 195 -15.22 11.64 19.82
C ILE A 195 -14.61 11.75 21.23
N ASN A 196 -13.34 11.40 21.39
CA ASN A 196 -12.63 11.39 22.66
C ASN A 196 -11.85 12.70 22.95
N LEU A 197 -11.81 13.67 22.01
CA LEU A 197 -11.25 15.01 22.24
C LEU A 197 -12.15 15.86 23.15
#